data_a444c39f856f12afce8431b1a562c5c3
#
_entry.id   a444c39f856f12afce8431b1a562c5c3
#
_cell.length_a   1.000
_cell.length_b   1.000
_cell.length_c   1.000
_cell.angle_alpha   90.00
_cell.angle_beta   90.00
_cell.angle_gamma   90.00
#
_symmetry.space_group_name_H-M   'P 1'
#
loop_
_entity.id
_entity.type
_entity.pdbx_description
1 polymer ?
#
loop_
_entity_poly.entity_id
_entity_poly.type
_entity_poly.pdbx_seq_one_letter_code
_entity_poly.pdbx_strand_id
1 'polypeptide(L)'
;MIKALRTVGRYFMLMGRTFSRPERMRMFFRQYLNELEQLGVNSIGIVLLISFFIGAVITIQIKLNIESPWMPRWTVGYVTREIMLLEFSSSIMCLILAGKVGSNIASELGTMRVTQQIDALEIMGVNSANYLILPKIAAMVTMIPILVTFSIFAGIIGAFCTCWFAGVMNAVDLEYGLQYMFNEWFIWAGIIKSLFFAFIIASVSAFFGYTVEGGSIAVGKASTDSVVSSSVLILFADLILTKLLMG
;
A
#
# COMPACT_ATOMS: atom_id res chain seq x y z
N MET A 1 -8.17 -20.48 -19.69
CA MET A 1 -8.73 -19.20 -20.14
C MET A 1 -10.14 -18.93 -19.61
N ILE A 2 -11.13 -19.80 -19.80
CA ILE A 2 -12.53 -19.56 -19.38
C ILE A 2 -12.66 -19.28 -17.85
N LYS A 3 -11.93 -20.02 -17.00
CA LYS A 3 -11.95 -19.78 -15.54
C LYS A 3 -11.44 -18.39 -15.16
N ALA A 4 -10.36 -17.92 -15.79
CA ALA A 4 -9.81 -16.58 -15.53
C ALA A 4 -10.78 -15.46 -15.95
N LEU A 5 -11.40 -15.58 -17.14
CA LEU A 5 -12.42 -14.63 -17.59
C LEU A 5 -13.63 -14.57 -16.64
N ARG A 6 -14.06 -15.74 -16.14
CA ARG A 6 -15.15 -15.82 -15.18
C ARG A 6 -14.81 -15.14 -13.84
N THR A 7 -13.57 -15.30 -13.37
CA THR A 7 -13.10 -14.64 -12.14
C THR A 7 -13.08 -13.13 -12.31
N VAL A 8 -12.54 -12.63 -13.42
CA VAL A 8 -12.54 -11.21 -13.77
C VAL A 8 -13.96 -10.65 -13.87
N GLY A 9 -14.87 -11.37 -14.54
CA GLY A 9 -16.28 -10.98 -14.62
C GLY A 9 -16.97 -10.89 -13.26
N ARG A 10 -16.71 -11.85 -12.36
CA ARG A 10 -17.22 -11.82 -10.97
C ARG A 10 -16.65 -10.63 -10.19
N TYR A 11 -15.37 -10.28 -10.38
CA TYR A 11 -14.75 -9.14 -9.73
C TYR A 11 -15.45 -7.84 -10.15
N PHE A 12 -15.66 -7.60 -11.45
CA PHE A 12 -16.34 -6.39 -11.91
C PHE A 12 -17.80 -6.32 -11.46
N MET A 13 -18.52 -7.45 -11.43
CA MET A 13 -19.89 -7.48 -10.90
C MET A 13 -19.92 -7.16 -9.41
N LEU A 14 -18.98 -7.67 -8.60
CA LEU A 14 -18.87 -7.35 -7.18
C LEU A 14 -18.56 -5.86 -6.96
N MET A 15 -17.61 -5.31 -7.71
CA MET A 15 -17.26 -3.89 -7.65
C MET A 15 -18.47 -3.00 -8.04
N GLY A 16 -19.22 -3.38 -9.07
CA GLY A 16 -20.45 -2.67 -9.43
C GLY A 16 -21.49 -2.64 -8.31
N ARG A 17 -21.66 -3.73 -7.55
CA ARG A 17 -22.52 -3.78 -6.35
C ARG A 17 -21.95 -2.95 -5.19
N THR A 18 -20.64 -2.94 -5.04
CA THR A 18 -19.93 -2.19 -3.96
C THR A 18 -20.11 -0.69 -4.13
N PHE A 19 -20.03 -0.16 -5.35
CA PHE A 19 -20.14 1.27 -5.63
C PHE A 19 -21.57 1.78 -5.76
N SER A 20 -22.59 0.99 -5.40
CA SER A 20 -23.96 1.49 -5.26
C SER A 20 -24.05 2.51 -4.11
N ARG A 21 -25.09 3.36 -4.14
CA ARG A 21 -25.25 4.37 -3.08
C ARG A 21 -25.44 3.70 -1.70
N PRO A 22 -24.69 4.13 -0.66
CA PRO A 22 -24.88 3.61 0.69
C PRO A 22 -26.27 3.96 1.22
N GLU A 23 -26.98 2.98 1.75
CA GLU A 23 -28.34 3.15 2.26
C GLU A 23 -28.43 4.10 3.45
N ARG A 24 -27.39 4.11 4.32
CA ARG A 24 -27.32 4.96 5.52
C ARG A 24 -25.92 5.56 5.68
N MET A 25 -25.75 6.82 5.29
CA MET A 25 -24.46 7.55 5.39
C MET A 25 -23.86 7.56 6.81
N ARG A 26 -24.67 7.63 7.85
CA ARG A 26 -24.18 7.62 9.25
C ARG A 26 -23.48 6.30 9.61
N MET A 27 -24.03 5.18 9.14
CA MET A 27 -23.42 3.86 9.38
C MET A 27 -22.14 3.68 8.56
N PHE A 28 -22.16 4.11 7.30
CA PHE A 28 -20.96 4.12 6.46
C PHE A 28 -19.81 4.90 7.12
N PHE A 29 -20.08 6.12 7.62
CA PHE A 29 -19.03 6.95 8.22
C PHE A 29 -18.47 6.34 9.52
N ARG A 30 -19.32 5.71 10.32
CA ARG A 30 -18.87 5.00 11.53
C ARG A 30 -17.96 3.80 11.18
N GLN A 31 -18.33 3.01 10.18
CA GLN A 31 -17.51 1.90 9.72
C GLN A 31 -16.21 2.38 9.09
N TYR A 32 -16.29 3.41 8.24
CA TYR A 32 -15.12 4.04 7.67
C TYR A 32 -14.08 4.45 8.72
N LEU A 33 -14.51 5.09 9.81
CA LEU A 33 -13.62 5.47 10.90
C LEU A 33 -13.01 4.26 11.62
N ASN A 34 -13.78 3.21 11.85
CA ASN A 34 -13.26 1.98 12.45
C ASN A 34 -12.24 1.29 11.53
N GLU A 35 -12.52 1.22 10.23
CA GLU A 35 -11.60 0.64 9.25
C GLU A 35 -10.33 1.48 9.10
N LEU A 36 -10.44 2.81 9.18
CA LEU A 36 -9.32 3.73 9.14
C LEU A 36 -8.37 3.48 10.32
N GLU A 37 -8.91 3.23 11.51
CA GLU A 37 -8.12 2.87 12.69
C GLU A 37 -7.49 1.48 12.54
N GLN A 38 -8.27 0.47 12.19
CA GLN A 38 -7.79 -0.92 12.12
C GLN A 38 -6.77 -1.15 10.99
N LEU A 39 -7.03 -0.64 9.80
CA LEU A 39 -6.19 -0.87 8.62
C LEU A 39 -5.08 0.17 8.50
N GLY A 40 -5.38 1.42 8.85
CA GLY A 40 -4.47 2.54 8.69
C GLY A 40 -3.60 2.79 9.92
N VAL A 41 -4.20 3.26 11.02
CA VAL A 41 -3.46 3.69 12.23
C VAL A 41 -2.61 2.55 12.80
N ASN A 42 -3.17 1.35 12.89
CA ASN A 42 -2.43 0.16 13.35
C ASN A 42 -1.28 -0.28 12.40
N SER A 43 -1.18 0.34 11.22
CA SER A 43 -0.09 0.09 10.29
C SER A 43 1.03 1.12 10.37
N ILE A 44 0.83 2.26 11.04
CA ILE A 44 1.83 3.34 11.14
C ILE A 44 3.14 2.81 11.73
N GLY A 45 3.09 2.08 12.83
CA GLY A 45 4.30 1.61 13.53
C GLY A 45 5.20 0.75 12.65
N ILE A 46 4.63 -0.20 11.91
CA ILE A 46 5.41 -1.07 11.02
C ILE A 46 5.95 -0.30 9.81
N VAL A 47 5.15 0.64 9.28
CA VAL A 47 5.56 1.51 8.17
C VAL A 47 6.77 2.35 8.57
N LEU A 48 6.70 3.04 9.70
CA LEU A 48 7.80 3.88 10.20
C LEU A 48 9.07 3.06 10.45
N LEU A 49 8.93 1.91 11.09
CA LEU A 49 10.07 1.04 11.42
C LEU A 49 10.76 0.53 10.15
N ILE A 50 10.01 -0.02 9.21
CA ILE A 50 10.57 -0.55 7.98
C ILE A 50 11.21 0.56 7.15
N SER A 51 10.53 1.70 6.99
CA SER A 51 11.04 2.83 6.21
C SER A 51 12.32 3.42 6.79
N PHE A 52 12.41 3.52 8.11
CA PHE A 52 13.60 3.98 8.81
C PHE A 52 14.81 3.09 8.50
N PHE A 53 14.69 1.78 8.71
CA PHE A 53 15.80 0.86 8.46
C PHE A 53 16.17 0.79 6.97
N ILE A 54 15.22 0.84 6.07
CA ILE A 54 15.52 0.77 4.64
C ILE A 54 16.16 2.07 4.16
N GLY A 55 15.70 3.24 4.62
CA GLY A 55 16.39 4.50 4.34
C GLY A 55 17.85 4.48 4.79
N ALA A 56 18.11 3.92 5.97
CA ALA A 56 19.46 3.69 6.47
C ALA A 56 20.29 2.76 5.56
N VAL A 57 19.74 1.60 5.21
CA VAL A 57 20.40 0.60 4.36
C VAL A 57 20.68 1.14 2.95
N ILE A 58 19.70 1.81 2.33
CA ILE A 58 19.86 2.40 0.99
C ILE A 58 21.01 3.41 0.99
N THR A 59 21.10 4.29 2.01
CA THR A 59 22.16 5.28 2.11
C THR A 59 23.55 4.63 2.20
N ILE A 60 23.68 3.59 3.03
CA ILE A 60 24.94 2.82 3.15
C ILE A 60 25.30 2.15 1.82
N GLN A 61 24.33 1.50 1.19
CA GLN A 61 24.53 0.75 -0.05
C GLN A 61 24.91 1.68 -1.23
N ILE A 62 24.26 2.84 -1.35
CA ILE A 62 24.58 3.81 -2.38
C ILE A 62 26.00 4.34 -2.17
N LYS A 63 26.38 4.67 -0.93
CA LYS A 63 27.74 5.13 -0.63
C LYS A 63 28.79 4.11 -1.01
N LEU A 64 28.58 2.82 -0.70
CA LEU A 64 29.51 1.75 -1.07
C LEU A 64 29.64 1.58 -2.60
N ASN A 65 28.56 1.82 -3.34
CA ASN A 65 28.57 1.75 -4.81
C ASN A 65 29.18 3.00 -5.48
N ILE A 66 29.17 4.16 -4.81
CA ILE A 66 29.66 5.44 -5.33
C ILE A 66 31.02 5.81 -4.69
N GLU A 67 31.92 4.87 -4.50
CA GLU A 67 33.29 5.14 -4.00
C GLU A 67 34.27 5.61 -5.12
N SER A 68 33.75 6.18 -6.19
CA SER A 68 34.60 6.72 -7.26
C SER A 68 35.11 8.12 -6.92
N PRO A 69 36.44 8.38 -7.06
CA PRO A 69 37.02 9.72 -6.82
C PRO A 69 36.43 10.82 -7.72
N TRP A 70 35.78 10.45 -8.82
CA TRP A 70 35.19 11.36 -9.80
C TRP A 70 33.77 11.80 -9.45
N MET A 71 33.10 11.12 -8.52
CA MET A 71 31.72 11.46 -8.14
C MET A 71 31.69 12.30 -6.86
N PRO A 72 30.98 13.43 -6.86
CA PRO A 72 30.80 14.24 -5.67
C PRO A 72 30.05 13.48 -4.57
N ARG A 73 30.45 13.64 -3.31
CA ARG A 73 29.86 12.93 -2.16
C ARG A 73 28.36 13.19 -1.97
N TRP A 74 27.88 14.38 -2.32
CA TRP A 74 26.46 14.74 -2.23
C TRP A 74 25.55 13.90 -3.14
N THR A 75 26.10 13.24 -4.17
CA THR A 75 25.35 12.36 -5.07
C THR A 75 24.65 11.22 -4.30
N VAL A 76 25.22 10.76 -3.18
CA VAL A 76 24.60 9.74 -2.34
C VAL A 76 23.25 10.24 -1.80
N GLY A 77 23.19 11.46 -1.28
CA GLY A 77 21.93 12.07 -0.78
C GLY A 77 20.89 12.22 -1.89
N TYR A 78 21.31 12.69 -3.07
CA TYR A 78 20.45 12.83 -4.24
C TYR A 78 19.82 11.49 -4.65
N VAL A 79 20.62 10.45 -4.85
CA VAL A 79 20.13 9.12 -5.27
C VAL A 79 19.27 8.47 -4.17
N THR A 80 19.64 8.62 -2.89
CA THR A 80 18.82 8.13 -1.77
C THR A 80 17.42 8.75 -1.80
N ARG A 81 17.32 10.07 -1.99
CA ARG A 81 16.03 10.75 -2.11
C ARG A 81 15.21 10.22 -3.29
N GLU A 82 15.83 10.13 -4.47
CA GLU A 82 15.15 9.64 -5.68
C GLU A 82 14.55 8.25 -5.45
N ILE A 83 15.32 7.31 -4.94
CA ILE A 83 14.85 5.95 -4.65
C ILE A 83 13.72 5.96 -3.61
N MET A 84 13.86 6.76 -2.56
CA MET A 84 12.84 6.84 -1.52
C MET A 84 11.52 7.43 -2.03
N LEU A 85 11.58 8.51 -2.82
CA LEU A 85 10.38 9.18 -3.32
C LEU A 85 9.68 8.39 -4.42
N LEU A 86 10.44 7.86 -5.39
CA LEU A 86 9.88 7.32 -6.62
C LEU A 86 9.41 5.87 -6.47
N GLU A 87 10.19 5.05 -5.74
CA GLU A 87 9.95 3.61 -5.73
C GLU A 87 9.67 3.07 -4.32
N PHE A 88 10.55 3.37 -3.35
CA PHE A 88 10.44 2.70 -2.06
C PHE A 88 9.15 3.06 -1.32
N SER A 89 8.89 4.34 -1.12
CA SER A 89 7.75 4.77 -0.30
C SER A 89 6.40 4.51 -0.96
N SER A 90 6.32 4.51 -2.30
CA SER A 90 5.08 4.22 -3.01
C SER A 90 4.90 2.72 -3.29
N SER A 91 5.83 2.09 -4.01
CA SER A 91 5.65 0.74 -4.56
C SER A 91 6.00 -0.34 -3.55
N ILE A 92 7.21 -0.32 -2.98
CA ILE A 92 7.66 -1.38 -2.06
C ILE A 92 6.83 -1.33 -0.76
N MET A 93 6.52 -0.12 -0.26
CA MET A 93 5.70 0.02 0.94
C MET A 93 4.27 -0.51 0.73
N CYS A 94 3.68 -0.26 -0.44
CA CYS A 94 2.38 -0.82 -0.78
C CYS A 94 2.39 -2.35 -0.91
N LEU A 95 3.49 -2.97 -1.37
CA LEU A 95 3.65 -4.42 -1.37
C LEU A 95 3.65 -5.00 0.06
N ILE A 96 4.34 -4.34 0.99
CA ILE A 96 4.35 -4.75 2.41
C ILE A 96 2.95 -4.59 3.03
N LEU A 97 2.27 -3.48 2.72
CA LEU A 97 0.90 -3.25 3.16
C LEU A 97 -0.10 -4.23 2.53
N ALA A 98 0.11 -4.66 1.29
CA ALA A 98 -0.68 -5.74 0.68
C ALA A 98 -0.57 -7.03 1.49
N GLY A 99 0.62 -7.36 1.99
CA GLY A 99 0.84 -8.49 2.89
C GLY A 99 0.09 -8.37 4.21
N LYS A 100 0.21 -7.22 4.89
CA LYS A 100 -0.41 -7.00 6.21
C LYS A 100 -1.91 -6.71 6.12
N VAL A 101 -2.27 -5.68 5.38
CA VAL A 101 -3.64 -5.16 5.34
C VAL A 101 -4.50 -5.98 4.38
N GLY A 102 -3.96 -6.36 3.22
CA GLY A 102 -4.66 -7.18 2.25
C GLY A 102 -5.03 -8.54 2.82
N SER A 103 -4.11 -9.21 3.52
CA SER A 103 -4.39 -10.47 4.19
C SER A 103 -5.46 -10.33 5.29
N ASN A 104 -5.41 -9.23 6.06
CA ASN A 104 -6.39 -8.95 7.11
C ASN A 104 -7.81 -8.78 6.52
N ILE A 105 -7.95 -7.96 5.49
CA ILE A 105 -9.23 -7.74 4.78
C ILE A 105 -9.79 -9.08 4.24
N ALA A 106 -8.94 -9.88 3.57
CA ALA A 106 -9.37 -11.14 3.00
C ALA A 106 -9.76 -12.17 4.08
N SER A 107 -9.02 -12.24 5.19
CA SER A 107 -9.32 -13.13 6.31
C SER A 107 -10.61 -12.72 7.04
N GLU A 108 -10.82 -11.44 7.29
CA GLU A 108 -11.98 -10.92 7.97
C GLU A 108 -13.27 -11.21 7.16
N LEU A 109 -13.29 -10.78 5.89
CA LEU A 109 -14.43 -11.02 5.00
C LEU A 109 -14.64 -12.52 4.74
N GLY A 110 -13.55 -13.28 4.60
CA GLY A 110 -13.61 -14.72 4.45
C GLY A 110 -14.20 -15.42 5.67
N THR A 111 -13.85 -14.98 6.88
CA THR A 111 -14.46 -15.48 8.12
C THR A 111 -15.94 -15.14 8.18
N MET A 112 -16.33 -13.90 7.87
CA MET A 112 -17.73 -13.48 7.82
C MET A 112 -18.52 -14.30 6.76
N ARG A 113 -17.91 -14.69 5.67
CA ARG A 113 -18.52 -15.55 4.65
C ARG A 113 -18.75 -16.97 5.14
N VAL A 114 -17.74 -17.59 5.75
CA VAL A 114 -17.81 -18.96 6.27
C VAL A 114 -18.78 -19.08 7.42
N THR A 115 -18.89 -18.05 8.28
CA THR A 115 -19.84 -17.98 9.39
C THR A 115 -21.24 -17.50 8.99
N GLN A 116 -21.52 -17.39 7.68
CA GLN A 116 -22.82 -16.97 7.11
C GLN A 116 -23.30 -15.58 7.54
N GLN A 117 -22.43 -14.73 8.06
CA GLN A 117 -22.79 -13.36 8.44
C GLN A 117 -23.13 -12.50 7.20
N ILE A 118 -22.44 -12.73 6.07
CA ILE A 118 -22.73 -12.05 4.81
C ILE A 118 -24.11 -12.45 4.29
N ASP A 119 -24.45 -13.74 4.34
CA ASP A 119 -25.76 -14.25 3.92
C ASP A 119 -26.90 -13.72 4.82
N ALA A 120 -26.65 -13.60 6.12
CA ALA A 120 -27.59 -13.00 7.04
C ALA A 120 -27.89 -11.52 6.71
N LEU A 121 -26.87 -10.74 6.32
CA LEU A 121 -27.06 -9.35 5.86
C LEU A 121 -27.92 -9.30 4.58
N GLU A 122 -27.70 -10.19 3.63
CA GLU A 122 -28.49 -10.27 2.40
C GLU A 122 -29.95 -10.64 2.65
N ILE A 123 -30.20 -11.57 3.56
CA ILE A 123 -31.58 -11.94 3.96
C ILE A 123 -32.31 -10.77 4.63
N MET A 124 -31.58 -9.93 5.37
CA MET A 124 -32.14 -8.70 5.93
C MET A 124 -32.37 -7.56 4.90
N GLY A 125 -32.08 -7.81 3.61
CA GLY A 125 -32.24 -6.85 2.53
C GLY A 125 -31.13 -5.80 2.43
N VAL A 126 -30.02 -5.95 3.15
CA VAL A 126 -28.88 -5.05 3.12
C VAL A 126 -27.93 -5.48 2.00
N ASN A 127 -27.48 -4.54 1.18
CA ASN A 127 -26.40 -4.82 0.21
C ASN A 127 -25.06 -5.06 0.94
N SER A 128 -24.78 -6.34 1.22
CA SER A 128 -23.59 -6.77 1.98
C SER A 128 -22.27 -6.28 1.37
N ALA A 129 -22.16 -6.26 0.02
CA ALA A 129 -20.95 -5.80 -0.66
C ALA A 129 -20.72 -4.29 -0.43
N ASN A 130 -21.76 -3.46 -0.55
CA ASN A 130 -21.65 -2.03 -0.26
C ASN A 130 -21.35 -1.76 1.21
N TYR A 131 -22.01 -2.50 2.11
CA TYR A 131 -21.89 -2.29 3.52
C TYR A 131 -20.51 -2.66 4.09
N LEU A 132 -19.90 -3.75 3.62
CA LEU A 132 -18.63 -4.28 4.13
C LEU A 132 -17.41 -3.81 3.34
N ILE A 133 -17.51 -3.73 2.01
CA ILE A 133 -16.33 -3.49 1.16
C ILE A 133 -16.09 -2.01 0.94
N LEU A 134 -17.13 -1.20 0.71
CA LEU A 134 -16.97 0.21 0.39
C LEU A 134 -16.24 1.01 1.48
N PRO A 135 -16.54 0.86 2.79
CA PRO A 135 -15.82 1.54 3.85
C PRO A 135 -14.33 1.16 3.90
N LYS A 136 -14.00 -0.12 3.65
CA LYS A 136 -12.62 -0.62 3.61
C LYS A 136 -11.83 0.00 2.44
N ILE A 137 -12.42 0.06 1.25
CA ILE A 137 -11.80 0.71 0.09
C ILE A 137 -11.58 2.20 0.37
N ALA A 138 -12.59 2.90 0.88
CA ALA A 138 -12.49 4.32 1.21
C ALA A 138 -11.40 4.58 2.26
N ALA A 139 -11.35 3.77 3.32
CA ALA A 139 -10.34 3.89 4.36
C ALA A 139 -8.92 3.67 3.83
N MET A 140 -8.73 2.68 2.97
CA MET A 140 -7.42 2.39 2.37
C MET A 140 -6.97 3.50 1.41
N VAL A 141 -7.86 3.97 0.54
CA VAL A 141 -7.55 5.04 -0.42
C VAL A 141 -7.20 6.35 0.28
N THR A 142 -7.77 6.63 1.43
CA THR A 142 -7.41 7.83 2.22
C THR A 142 -6.16 7.64 3.07
N MET A 143 -5.94 6.44 3.62
CA MET A 143 -4.88 6.21 4.61
C MET A 143 -3.54 5.87 3.98
N ILE A 144 -3.50 5.11 2.87
CA ILE A 144 -2.23 4.72 2.24
C ILE A 144 -1.40 5.92 1.78
N PRO A 145 -1.93 6.98 1.14
CA PRO A 145 -1.14 8.16 0.82
C PRO A 145 -0.51 8.84 2.05
N ILE A 146 -1.24 8.84 3.18
CA ILE A 146 -0.71 9.37 4.45
C ILE A 146 0.43 8.51 4.96
N LEU A 147 0.28 7.17 4.91
CA LEU A 147 1.34 6.24 5.29
C LEU A 147 2.58 6.35 4.40
N VAL A 148 2.40 6.57 3.10
CA VAL A 148 3.48 6.83 2.15
C VAL A 148 4.24 8.10 2.50
N THR A 149 3.54 9.16 2.88
CA THR A 149 4.18 10.40 3.34
C THR A 149 5.00 10.16 4.61
N PHE A 150 4.46 9.43 5.59
CA PHE A 150 5.22 9.05 6.79
C PHE A 150 6.42 8.16 6.47
N SER A 151 6.30 7.27 5.48
CA SER A 151 7.39 6.43 5.00
C SER A 151 8.56 7.26 4.45
N ILE A 152 8.28 8.30 3.67
CA ILE A 152 9.30 9.21 3.13
C ILE A 152 10.06 9.88 4.28
N PHE A 153 9.35 10.46 5.24
CA PHE A 153 9.97 11.13 6.38
C PHE A 153 10.81 10.16 7.23
N ALA A 154 10.28 8.99 7.54
CA ALA A 154 11.00 7.99 8.33
C ALA A 154 12.27 7.50 7.62
N GLY A 155 12.21 7.30 6.31
CA GLY A 155 13.36 6.89 5.51
C GLY A 155 14.46 7.95 5.46
N ILE A 156 14.10 9.22 5.32
CA ILE A 156 15.06 10.34 5.37
C ILE A 156 15.70 10.43 6.76
N ILE A 157 14.93 10.28 7.84
CA ILE A 157 15.47 10.24 9.21
C ILE A 157 16.45 9.06 9.36
N GLY A 158 16.11 7.88 8.81
CA GLY A 158 17.02 6.73 8.79
C GLY A 158 18.33 7.02 8.07
N ALA A 159 18.29 7.71 6.94
CA ALA A 159 19.47 8.16 6.21
C ALA A 159 20.36 9.09 7.06
N PHE A 160 19.78 10.07 7.75
CA PHE A 160 20.54 10.95 8.66
C PHE A 160 21.15 10.20 9.85
N CYS A 161 20.42 9.23 10.41
CA CYS A 161 20.95 8.40 11.50
C CYS A 161 22.21 7.63 11.08
N THR A 162 22.32 7.15 9.84
CA THR A 162 23.55 6.50 9.36
C THR A 162 24.73 7.46 9.27
N CYS A 163 24.51 8.72 8.96
CA CYS A 163 25.57 9.72 8.97
C CYS A 163 26.08 10.01 10.38
N TRP A 164 25.18 10.11 11.36
CA TRP A 164 25.53 10.46 12.73
C TRP A 164 26.13 9.30 13.53
N PHE A 165 25.55 8.10 13.42
CA PHE A 165 25.95 6.95 14.22
C PHE A 165 26.97 6.06 13.54
N ALA A 166 26.85 5.84 12.23
CA ALA A 166 27.76 4.97 11.50
C ALA A 166 28.90 5.73 10.81
N GLY A 167 28.90 7.07 10.82
CA GLY A 167 29.94 7.88 10.20
C GLY A 167 30.12 7.63 8.70
N VAL A 168 29.06 7.17 8.04
CA VAL A 168 29.09 6.74 6.63
C VAL A 168 29.47 7.89 5.71
N MET A 169 28.95 9.09 5.98
CA MET A 169 29.29 10.33 5.29
C MET A 169 28.98 11.55 6.16
N ASN A 170 29.41 12.74 5.70
CA ASN A 170 29.10 13.97 6.40
C ASN A 170 27.60 14.31 6.24
N ALA A 171 26.91 14.66 7.32
CA ALA A 171 25.49 15.03 7.30
C ALA A 171 25.21 16.22 6.38
N VAL A 172 26.16 17.16 6.25
CA VAL A 172 26.05 18.33 5.36
C VAL A 172 26.02 17.92 3.88
N ASP A 173 26.83 16.92 3.50
CA ASP A 173 26.85 16.40 2.13
C ASP A 173 25.54 15.65 1.80
N LEU A 174 24.97 14.94 2.79
CA LEU A 174 23.66 14.30 2.64
C LEU A 174 22.56 15.35 2.46
N GLU A 175 22.52 16.35 3.31
CA GLU A 175 21.52 17.44 3.24
C GLU A 175 21.57 18.18 1.92
N TYR A 176 22.77 18.55 1.46
CA TYR A 176 22.94 19.20 0.15
C TYR A 176 22.43 18.30 -0.98
N GLY A 177 22.74 17.00 -0.94
CA GLY A 177 22.25 16.03 -1.92
C GLY A 177 20.72 15.89 -1.92
N LEU A 178 20.09 15.88 -0.75
CA LEU A 178 18.63 15.82 -0.62
C LEU A 178 17.94 17.06 -1.20
N GLN A 179 18.57 18.24 -1.14
CA GLN A 179 18.02 19.48 -1.68
C GLN A 179 18.36 19.71 -3.15
N TYR A 180 19.43 19.09 -3.66
CA TYR A 180 19.93 19.32 -5.02
C TYR A 180 18.89 18.92 -6.07
N MET A 181 18.55 19.86 -6.97
CA MET A 181 17.56 19.67 -8.05
C MET A 181 16.25 19.03 -7.58
N PHE A 182 15.71 19.51 -6.47
CA PHE A 182 14.45 18.98 -5.93
C PHE A 182 13.28 19.24 -6.89
N ASN A 183 12.57 18.17 -7.26
CA ASN A 183 11.39 18.24 -8.11
C ASN A 183 10.15 17.83 -7.30
N GLU A 184 9.25 18.78 -7.05
CA GLU A 184 8.01 18.55 -6.31
C GLU A 184 7.10 17.52 -6.99
N TRP A 185 7.20 17.38 -8.30
CA TRP A 185 6.41 16.41 -9.07
C TRP A 185 6.61 14.98 -8.59
N PHE A 186 7.80 14.62 -8.11
CA PHE A 186 8.08 13.27 -7.63
C PHE A 186 7.29 12.89 -6.38
N ILE A 187 7.01 13.85 -5.50
CA ILE A 187 6.13 13.62 -4.34
C ILE A 187 4.69 13.35 -4.83
N TRP A 188 4.20 14.20 -5.72
CA TRP A 188 2.85 14.02 -6.27
C TRP A 188 2.69 12.72 -7.03
N ALA A 189 3.70 12.33 -7.82
CA ALA A 189 3.72 11.05 -8.52
C ALA A 189 3.64 9.87 -7.55
N GLY A 190 4.39 9.89 -6.44
CA GLY A 190 4.32 8.88 -5.38
C GLY A 190 2.94 8.81 -4.72
N ILE A 191 2.31 9.95 -4.43
CA ILE A 191 0.96 10.02 -3.87
C ILE A 191 -0.07 9.47 -4.87
N ILE A 192 0.00 9.83 -6.13
CA ILE A 192 -0.90 9.33 -7.17
C ILE A 192 -0.76 7.81 -7.32
N LYS A 193 0.47 7.29 -7.41
CA LYS A 193 0.72 5.83 -7.43
C LYS A 193 0.08 5.15 -6.22
N SER A 194 0.26 5.70 -5.03
CA SER A 194 -0.24 5.12 -3.80
C SER A 194 -1.77 5.04 -3.73
N LEU A 195 -2.50 5.98 -4.33
CA LEU A 195 -3.96 5.94 -4.46
C LEU A 195 -4.42 4.74 -5.30
N PHE A 196 -3.78 4.51 -6.45
CA PHE A 196 -4.08 3.35 -7.29
C PHE A 196 -3.77 2.04 -6.59
N PHE A 197 -2.63 1.95 -5.91
CA PHE A 197 -2.23 0.74 -5.18
C PHE A 197 -3.16 0.47 -3.99
N ALA A 198 -3.59 1.50 -3.28
CA ALA A 198 -4.58 1.40 -2.22
C ALA A 198 -5.89 0.77 -2.70
N PHE A 199 -6.37 1.24 -3.85
CA PHE A 199 -7.57 0.69 -4.47
C PHE A 199 -7.37 -0.78 -4.88
N ILE A 200 -6.23 -1.13 -5.49
CA ILE A 200 -5.91 -2.51 -5.89
C ILE A 200 -5.88 -3.42 -4.65
N ILE A 201 -5.16 -3.04 -3.60
CA ILE A 201 -5.06 -3.85 -2.37
C ILE A 201 -6.46 -4.10 -1.79
N ALA A 202 -7.22 -3.04 -1.56
CA ALA A 202 -8.51 -3.14 -0.91
C ALA A 202 -9.53 -3.94 -1.73
N SER A 203 -9.64 -3.66 -3.03
CA SER A 203 -10.63 -4.29 -3.90
C SER A 203 -10.33 -5.76 -4.18
N VAL A 204 -9.06 -6.10 -4.43
CA VAL A 204 -8.65 -7.49 -4.70
C VAL A 204 -8.77 -8.34 -3.44
N SER A 205 -8.30 -7.83 -2.30
CA SER A 205 -8.40 -8.58 -1.04
C SER A 205 -9.84 -8.76 -0.60
N ALA A 206 -10.68 -7.74 -0.79
CA ALA A 206 -12.11 -7.86 -0.52
C ALA A 206 -12.79 -8.89 -1.44
N PHE A 207 -12.42 -8.94 -2.72
CA PHE A 207 -12.94 -9.94 -3.66
C PHE A 207 -12.61 -11.35 -3.24
N PHE A 208 -11.33 -11.64 -2.90
CA PHE A 208 -10.93 -12.97 -2.47
C PHE A 208 -11.62 -13.37 -1.16
N GLY A 209 -11.70 -12.48 -0.18
CA GLY A 209 -12.39 -12.76 1.08
C GLY A 209 -13.90 -12.98 0.91
N TYR A 210 -14.57 -12.12 0.14
CA TYR A 210 -16.01 -12.19 -0.07
C TYR A 210 -16.47 -13.43 -0.85
N THR A 211 -15.61 -13.96 -1.73
CA THR A 211 -15.91 -15.11 -2.59
C THR A 211 -15.42 -16.44 -2.05
N VAL A 212 -14.95 -16.50 -0.80
CA VAL A 212 -14.49 -17.76 -0.18
C VAL A 212 -15.64 -18.77 -0.11
N GLU A 213 -15.34 -19.99 -0.55
CA GLU A 213 -16.21 -21.15 -0.43
C GLU A 213 -15.47 -22.25 0.36
N GLY A 214 -16.04 -22.71 1.47
CA GLY A 214 -15.46 -23.77 2.31
C GLY A 214 -15.30 -23.37 3.76
N GLY A 215 -14.37 -24.00 4.48
CA GLY A 215 -14.13 -23.75 5.91
C GLY A 215 -12.93 -22.83 6.16
N SER A 216 -12.44 -22.82 7.42
CA SER A 216 -11.33 -21.96 7.87
C SER A 216 -10.04 -22.12 7.06
N ILE A 217 -9.75 -23.32 6.55
CA ILE A 217 -8.59 -23.56 5.67
C ILE A 217 -8.72 -22.77 4.36
N ALA A 218 -9.93 -22.68 3.81
CA ALA A 218 -10.18 -21.91 2.58
C ALA A 218 -9.99 -20.41 2.81
N VAL A 219 -10.30 -19.88 4.01
CA VAL A 219 -10.04 -18.48 4.39
C VAL A 219 -8.55 -18.20 4.38
N GLY A 220 -7.72 -19.07 4.98
CA GLY A 220 -6.27 -18.92 4.96
C GLY A 220 -5.69 -18.91 3.54
N LYS A 221 -6.18 -19.80 2.68
CA LYS A 221 -5.79 -19.85 1.27
C LYS A 221 -6.22 -18.58 0.53
N ALA A 222 -7.44 -18.11 0.69
CA ALA A 222 -7.93 -16.89 0.07
C ALA A 222 -7.13 -15.66 0.50
N SER A 223 -6.71 -15.61 1.78
CA SER A 223 -5.82 -14.56 2.29
C SER A 223 -4.48 -14.57 1.54
N THR A 224 -3.84 -15.72 1.39
CA THR A 224 -2.58 -15.84 0.65
C THR A 224 -2.74 -15.50 -0.84
N ASP A 225 -3.79 -16.03 -1.48
CA ASP A 225 -4.08 -15.77 -2.90
C ASP A 225 -4.37 -14.29 -3.15
N SER A 226 -4.99 -13.60 -2.19
CA SER A 226 -5.25 -12.16 -2.28
C SER A 226 -3.96 -11.34 -2.25
N VAL A 227 -3.02 -11.68 -1.36
CA VAL A 227 -1.72 -11.02 -1.26
C VAL A 227 -0.92 -11.19 -2.54
N VAL A 228 -0.82 -12.42 -3.04
CA VAL A 228 -0.09 -12.71 -4.28
C VAL A 228 -0.71 -11.96 -5.46
N SER A 229 -2.03 -12.02 -5.60
CA SER A 229 -2.73 -11.38 -6.73
C SER A 229 -2.62 -9.87 -6.68
N SER A 230 -2.81 -9.26 -5.50
CA SER A 230 -2.66 -7.80 -5.34
C SER A 230 -1.22 -7.34 -5.57
N SER A 231 -0.22 -8.10 -5.11
CA SER A 231 1.19 -7.79 -5.34
C SER A 231 1.56 -7.81 -6.82
N VAL A 232 1.13 -8.83 -7.57
CA VAL A 232 1.36 -8.89 -9.03
C VAL A 232 0.69 -7.72 -9.75
N LEU A 233 -0.54 -7.37 -9.37
CA LEU A 233 -1.25 -6.24 -9.96
C LEU A 233 -0.60 -4.89 -9.61
N ILE A 234 -0.07 -4.73 -8.39
CA ILE A 234 0.68 -3.54 -7.98
C ILE A 234 1.93 -3.39 -8.86
N LEU A 235 2.73 -4.44 -9.01
CA LEU A 235 3.95 -4.39 -9.83
C LEU A 235 3.64 -4.04 -11.31
N PHE A 236 2.58 -4.61 -11.85
CA PHE A 236 2.14 -4.30 -13.21
C PHE A 236 1.64 -2.84 -13.33
N ALA A 237 0.84 -2.39 -12.35
CA ALA A 237 0.35 -1.02 -12.31
C ALA A 237 1.50 -0.01 -12.10
N ASP A 238 2.49 -0.37 -11.27
CA ASP A 238 3.67 0.46 -11.03
C ASP A 238 4.46 0.72 -12.32
N LEU A 239 4.72 -0.33 -13.09
CA LEU A 239 5.40 -0.19 -14.38
C LEU A 239 4.65 0.78 -15.33
N ILE A 240 3.33 0.67 -15.41
CA ILE A 240 2.51 1.53 -16.26
C ILE A 240 2.49 2.97 -15.73
N LEU A 241 2.25 3.14 -14.42
CA LEU A 241 2.15 4.46 -13.81
C LEU A 241 3.49 5.20 -13.82
N THR A 242 4.60 4.50 -13.57
CA THR A 242 5.94 5.10 -13.66
C THR A 242 6.20 5.63 -15.06
N LYS A 243 5.92 4.84 -16.09
CA LYS A 243 6.08 5.29 -17.48
C LYS A 243 5.15 6.46 -17.84
N LEU A 244 3.94 6.47 -17.30
CA LEU A 244 2.95 7.51 -17.62
C LEU A 244 3.22 8.83 -16.89
N LEU A 245 3.76 8.77 -15.66
CA LEU A 245 4.00 9.96 -14.84
C LEU A 245 5.38 10.57 -15.04
N MET A 246 6.36 9.78 -15.53
CA MET A 246 7.76 10.19 -15.65
C MET A 246 8.29 10.14 -17.10
N GLY A 247 7.59 9.51 -18.01
CA GLY A 247 7.94 9.47 -19.45
C GLY A 247 7.16 10.51 -20.20
#